data_51ffebcd4448b65406099d60f6fa4290
#
_entry.id   51ffebcd4448b65406099d60f6fa4290
#
_cell.length_a   1.000
_cell.length_b   1.000
_cell.length_c   1.000
_cell.angle_alpha   90.00
_cell.angle_beta   90.00
_cell.angle_gamma   90.00
#
_symmetry.space_group_name_H-M   'P 1'
#
loop_
_entity.id
_entity.type
_entity.pdbx_description
1 polymer ?
#
loop_
_entity_poly.entity_id
_entity_poly.type
_entity_poly.pdbx_seq_one_letter_code
_entity_poly.pdbx_strand_id
1 'polypeptide(L)'
;MERKKKKVFKVVVTAHKGDEEFLPYEIYDESKGVWIEDESHEVIRLIFYPEVPERFLSVLREKAGFTKYEVHEEPVKDYGDVIKRSFRPLRIGEIYVIPPWVEKKGYGKSILIEPGMAFGTGRHETTKIMILLMKEVEFKGKEVLDAGCGSGILSIYAYILGAKKVLAIDNEESAYLSAKKNVAINRASCVEVKKKDLRELEGEYDIVLANLDMNILRNHMSQIVNLAKPDGKIILSGILSSEKRELLKYIGNLRIEGVKRMGGWVGLILRKT
;
A
#
# COMPACT_ATOMS: atom_id res chain seq x y z
N MET A 1 -3.61 -8.46 -44.43
CA MET A 1 -2.51 -8.24 -43.46
C MET A 1 -2.91 -8.85 -42.16
N GLU A 2 -2.39 -10.03 -41.84
CA GLU A 2 -2.60 -10.69 -40.54
C GLU A 2 -1.98 -9.81 -39.44
N ARG A 3 -2.80 -9.37 -38.49
CA ARG A 3 -2.29 -8.74 -37.26
C ARG A 3 -1.47 -9.78 -36.52
N LYS A 4 -0.14 -9.66 -36.49
CA LYS A 4 0.73 -10.45 -35.61
C LYS A 4 0.13 -10.37 -34.21
N LYS A 5 -0.40 -11.49 -33.70
CA LYS A 5 -0.83 -11.59 -32.30
C LYS A 5 0.39 -11.27 -31.44
N LYS A 6 0.35 -10.17 -30.69
CA LYS A 6 1.39 -9.86 -29.72
C LYS A 6 1.46 -11.02 -28.73
N LYS A 7 2.65 -11.53 -28.50
CA LYS A 7 2.94 -12.58 -27.52
C LYS A 7 3.49 -11.92 -26.26
N VAL A 8 3.25 -12.52 -25.11
CA VAL A 8 3.81 -12.14 -23.83
C VAL A 8 4.50 -13.32 -23.21
N PHE A 9 5.50 -13.04 -22.43
CA PHE A 9 6.23 -14.05 -21.67
C PHE A 9 5.73 -14.04 -20.23
N LYS A 10 5.40 -15.23 -19.74
CA LYS A 10 5.06 -15.51 -18.36
C LYS A 10 6.23 -16.25 -17.74
N VAL A 11 6.84 -15.67 -16.71
CA VAL A 11 7.89 -16.30 -15.91
C VAL A 11 7.29 -16.72 -14.58
N VAL A 12 7.44 -17.99 -14.21
CA VAL A 12 6.92 -18.55 -12.96
C VAL A 12 8.07 -19.04 -12.12
N VAL A 13 8.13 -18.56 -10.88
CA VAL A 13 9.13 -18.96 -9.88
C VAL A 13 8.39 -19.59 -8.71
N THR A 14 8.80 -20.80 -8.31
CA THR A 14 8.34 -21.41 -7.06
C THR A 14 9.25 -20.92 -5.93
N ALA A 15 8.64 -20.34 -4.89
CA ALA A 15 9.34 -19.70 -3.78
C ALA A 15 8.72 -20.12 -2.44
N HIS A 16 9.40 -19.86 -1.33
CA HIS A 16 8.82 -19.99 -0.02
C HIS A 16 7.98 -18.76 0.32
N LYS A 17 6.94 -18.97 1.10
CA LYS A 17 6.09 -17.88 1.59
C LYS A 17 6.92 -16.93 2.45
N GLY A 18 6.93 -15.66 2.08
CA GLY A 18 7.79 -14.62 2.68
C GLY A 18 8.92 -14.16 1.74
N ASP A 19 9.36 -14.99 0.78
CA ASP A 19 10.38 -14.58 -0.19
C ASP A 19 9.91 -13.41 -1.06
N GLU A 20 8.60 -13.27 -1.27
CA GLU A 20 7.99 -12.16 -2.01
C GLU A 20 8.22 -10.80 -1.36
N GLU A 21 8.45 -10.77 -0.05
CA GLU A 21 8.70 -9.52 0.70
C GLU A 21 10.14 -8.99 0.49
N PHE A 22 11.05 -9.86 0.03
CA PHE A 22 12.46 -9.54 -0.18
C PHE A 22 12.84 -9.39 -1.66
N LEU A 23 11.85 -9.33 -2.55
CA LEU A 23 12.12 -9.13 -3.97
C LEU A 23 12.74 -7.74 -4.20
N PRO A 24 13.90 -7.67 -4.87
CA PRO A 24 14.51 -6.40 -5.24
C PRO A 24 13.59 -5.54 -6.11
N TYR A 25 13.69 -4.23 -5.97
CA TYR A 25 12.88 -3.27 -6.74
C TYR A 25 13.02 -3.47 -8.25
N GLU A 26 14.19 -3.80 -8.73
CA GLU A 26 14.48 -4.05 -10.13
C GLU A 26 13.62 -5.18 -10.74
N ILE A 27 13.21 -6.15 -9.92
CA ILE A 27 12.28 -7.22 -10.35
C ILE A 27 10.90 -6.63 -10.70
N TYR A 28 10.41 -5.69 -9.89
CA TYR A 28 9.13 -5.03 -10.15
C TYR A 28 9.18 -4.11 -11.36
N ASP A 29 10.30 -3.39 -11.53
CA ASP A 29 10.49 -2.47 -12.66
C ASP A 29 10.52 -3.21 -14.00
N GLU A 30 11.25 -4.32 -14.08
CA GLU A 30 11.39 -5.13 -15.30
C GLU A 30 10.14 -5.95 -15.65
N SER A 31 9.30 -6.28 -14.66
CA SER A 31 8.11 -7.15 -14.85
C SER A 31 6.78 -6.41 -14.76
N LYS A 32 6.79 -5.11 -14.42
CA LYS A 32 5.57 -4.32 -14.14
C LYS A 32 4.70 -4.92 -13.02
N GLY A 33 5.32 -5.63 -12.09
CA GLY A 33 4.68 -6.23 -10.93
C GLY A 33 4.90 -7.73 -10.83
N VAL A 34 4.50 -8.28 -9.70
CA VAL A 34 4.55 -9.70 -9.39
C VAL A 34 3.15 -10.20 -9.05
N TRP A 35 2.84 -11.37 -9.53
CA TRP A 35 1.62 -12.08 -9.20
C TRP A 35 1.93 -13.21 -8.23
N ILE A 36 1.19 -13.34 -7.14
CA ILE A 36 1.44 -14.33 -6.12
C ILE A 36 0.26 -15.28 -6.06
N GLU A 37 0.52 -16.57 -6.25
CA GLU A 37 -0.43 -17.67 -6.08
C GLU A 37 0.02 -18.55 -4.92
N ASP A 38 -0.85 -18.77 -3.92
CA ASP A 38 -0.58 -19.75 -2.86
C ASP A 38 -0.74 -21.18 -3.42
N GLU A 39 0.30 -22.00 -3.35
CA GLU A 39 0.23 -23.44 -3.68
C GLU A 39 0.00 -24.28 -2.41
N SER A 40 0.58 -23.85 -1.27
CA SER A 40 0.44 -24.52 0.02
C SER A 40 0.65 -23.54 1.17
N HIS A 41 0.68 -24.03 2.42
CA HIS A 41 0.99 -23.19 3.57
C HIS A 41 2.42 -22.61 3.56
N GLU A 42 3.35 -23.26 2.86
CA GLU A 42 4.78 -22.91 2.85
C GLU A 42 5.32 -22.49 1.48
N VAL A 43 4.56 -22.74 0.40
CA VAL A 43 5.02 -22.55 -0.98
C VAL A 43 4.07 -21.65 -1.73
N ILE A 44 4.67 -20.69 -2.44
CA ILE A 44 3.97 -19.75 -3.33
C ILE A 44 4.57 -19.82 -4.74
N ARG A 45 3.79 -19.41 -5.72
CA ARG A 45 4.26 -19.14 -7.07
C ARG A 45 4.30 -17.63 -7.31
N LEU A 46 5.47 -17.15 -7.67
CA LEU A 46 5.68 -15.78 -8.13
C LEU A 46 5.59 -15.77 -9.64
N ILE A 47 4.66 -15.01 -10.19
CA ILE A 47 4.39 -14.95 -11.63
C ILE A 47 4.69 -13.55 -12.13
N PHE A 48 5.53 -13.46 -13.14
CA PHE A 48 5.99 -12.22 -13.75
C PHE A 48 5.66 -12.19 -15.24
N TYR A 49 5.46 -10.99 -15.77
CA TYR A 49 5.18 -10.76 -17.19
C TYR A 49 6.13 -9.69 -17.76
N PRO A 50 7.42 -10.02 -17.93
CA PRO A 50 8.42 -9.05 -18.40
C PRO A 50 8.20 -8.67 -19.87
N GLU A 51 8.53 -7.42 -20.23
CA GLU A 51 8.55 -6.99 -21.62
C GLU A 51 9.74 -7.59 -22.39
N VAL A 52 10.90 -7.68 -21.72
CA VAL A 52 12.15 -8.22 -22.26
C VAL A 52 12.59 -9.38 -21.38
N PRO A 53 12.22 -10.63 -21.71
CA PRO A 53 12.46 -11.80 -20.86
C PRO A 53 13.93 -12.03 -20.51
N GLU A 54 14.85 -11.86 -21.47
CA GLU A 54 16.27 -12.13 -21.25
C GLU A 54 16.85 -11.21 -20.19
N ARG A 55 16.49 -9.93 -20.24
CA ARG A 55 16.93 -8.93 -19.25
C ARG A 55 16.34 -9.23 -17.87
N PHE A 56 15.04 -9.52 -17.82
CA PHE A 56 14.37 -9.90 -16.58
C PHE A 56 14.99 -11.15 -15.93
N LEU A 57 15.28 -12.18 -16.71
CA LEU A 57 15.91 -13.41 -16.22
C LEU A 57 17.33 -13.20 -15.69
N SER A 58 18.08 -12.24 -16.25
CA SER A 58 19.37 -11.83 -15.72
C SER A 58 19.21 -11.19 -14.32
N VAL A 59 18.29 -10.22 -14.21
CA VAL A 59 17.98 -9.54 -12.94
C VAL A 59 17.45 -10.54 -11.90
N LEU A 60 16.56 -11.44 -12.31
CA LEU A 60 15.99 -12.48 -11.43
C LEU A 60 17.09 -13.36 -10.80
N ARG A 61 18.07 -13.76 -11.59
CA ARG A 61 19.21 -14.57 -11.13
C ARG A 61 20.20 -13.79 -10.27
N GLU A 62 20.60 -12.61 -10.76
CA GLU A 62 21.68 -11.82 -10.16
C GLU A 62 21.24 -11.10 -8.88
N LYS A 63 20.01 -10.60 -8.84
CA LYS A 63 19.52 -9.76 -7.75
C LYS A 63 18.62 -10.51 -6.76
N ALA A 64 17.76 -11.42 -7.23
CA ALA A 64 16.86 -12.18 -6.39
C ALA A 64 17.34 -13.61 -6.09
N GLY A 65 18.39 -14.09 -6.75
CA GLY A 65 18.99 -15.40 -6.48
C GLY A 65 18.16 -16.59 -6.99
N PHE A 66 17.07 -16.36 -7.72
CA PHE A 66 16.25 -17.44 -8.25
C PHE A 66 16.90 -18.07 -9.49
N THR A 67 17.26 -19.33 -9.40
CA THR A 67 17.89 -20.11 -10.49
C THR A 67 16.94 -21.09 -11.14
N LYS A 68 15.79 -21.41 -10.49
CA LYS A 68 14.77 -22.31 -11.02
C LYS A 68 13.51 -21.53 -11.33
N TYR A 69 13.11 -21.52 -12.58
CA TYR A 69 11.93 -20.85 -13.09
C TYR A 69 11.41 -21.52 -14.35
N GLU A 70 10.15 -21.34 -14.65
CA GLU A 70 9.52 -21.74 -15.90
C GLU A 70 9.25 -20.51 -16.75
N VAL A 71 9.46 -20.61 -18.06
CA VAL A 71 9.12 -19.52 -19.00
C VAL A 71 8.11 -20.06 -20.01
N HIS A 72 6.96 -19.39 -20.06
CA HIS A 72 5.89 -19.74 -20.99
C HIS A 72 5.65 -18.58 -21.95
N GLU A 73 5.51 -18.90 -23.24
CA GLU A 73 5.06 -17.94 -24.24
C GLU A 73 3.55 -18.06 -24.35
N GLU A 74 2.81 -17.03 -23.98
CA GLU A 74 1.35 -17.02 -24.04
C GLU A 74 0.87 -16.01 -25.11
N PRO A 75 -0.21 -16.32 -25.86
CA PRO A 75 -0.86 -15.31 -26.66
C PRO A 75 -1.34 -14.19 -25.73
N VAL A 76 -1.25 -12.94 -26.16
CA VAL A 76 -1.84 -11.82 -25.40
C VAL A 76 -3.31 -12.13 -25.16
N LYS A 77 -3.62 -12.76 -24.05
CA LYS A 77 -4.96 -12.74 -23.50
C LYS A 77 -5.17 -11.34 -22.94
N ASP A 78 -6.39 -10.85 -23.00
CA ASP A 78 -6.71 -9.56 -22.42
C ASP A 78 -6.36 -9.58 -20.91
N TYR A 79 -5.14 -9.06 -20.59
CA TYR A 79 -4.64 -9.04 -19.20
C TYR A 79 -5.59 -8.31 -18.28
N GLY A 80 -6.43 -7.42 -18.81
CA GLY A 80 -7.53 -6.83 -18.07
C GLY A 80 -8.44 -7.87 -17.43
N ASP A 81 -8.72 -8.96 -18.10
CA ASP A 81 -9.60 -10.01 -17.55
C ASP A 81 -8.89 -10.91 -16.52
N VAL A 82 -7.59 -11.15 -16.67
CA VAL A 82 -6.79 -11.89 -15.68
C VAL A 82 -6.65 -11.07 -14.41
N ILE A 83 -6.30 -9.78 -14.53
CA ILE A 83 -6.25 -8.82 -13.42
C ILE A 83 -7.62 -8.73 -12.74
N LYS A 84 -8.71 -8.59 -13.50
CA LYS A 84 -10.07 -8.52 -12.96
C LYS A 84 -10.45 -9.76 -12.15
N ARG A 85 -10.06 -10.96 -12.58
CA ARG A 85 -10.38 -12.23 -11.89
C ARG A 85 -9.62 -12.41 -10.57
N SER A 86 -8.42 -11.87 -10.46
CA SER A 86 -7.54 -12.04 -9.28
C SER A 86 -7.80 -11.01 -8.18
N PHE A 87 -8.30 -9.83 -8.52
CA PHE A 87 -8.68 -8.83 -7.53
C PHE A 87 -10.14 -8.95 -7.13
N ARG A 88 -10.38 -9.77 -6.09
CA ARG A 88 -11.71 -9.89 -5.49
C ARG A 88 -11.91 -8.81 -4.42
N PRO A 89 -13.18 -8.41 -4.17
CA PRO A 89 -13.51 -7.55 -3.04
C PRO A 89 -12.93 -8.09 -1.73
N LEU A 90 -12.33 -7.21 -0.94
CA LEU A 90 -11.74 -7.52 0.35
C LEU A 90 -12.51 -6.79 1.45
N ARG A 91 -12.91 -7.50 2.50
CA ARG A 91 -13.52 -6.88 3.68
C ARG A 91 -12.46 -6.60 4.75
N ILE A 92 -12.43 -5.35 5.24
CA ILE A 92 -11.58 -4.92 6.34
C ILE A 92 -12.48 -4.24 7.38
N GLY A 93 -12.75 -4.93 8.49
CA GLY A 93 -13.71 -4.42 9.47
C GLY A 93 -15.09 -4.17 8.86
N GLU A 94 -15.52 -2.90 8.81
CA GLU A 94 -16.83 -2.48 8.29
C GLU A 94 -16.80 -2.01 6.83
N ILE A 95 -15.62 -1.92 6.22
CA ILE A 95 -15.51 -1.45 4.84
C ILE A 95 -15.11 -2.57 3.89
N TYR A 96 -15.47 -2.38 2.63
CA TYR A 96 -15.00 -3.22 1.54
C TYR A 96 -14.04 -2.43 0.65
N VAL A 97 -12.90 -3.03 0.34
CA VAL A 97 -12.00 -2.54 -0.71
C VAL A 97 -12.35 -3.28 -1.98
N ILE A 98 -12.76 -2.55 -3.01
CA ILE A 98 -13.36 -3.10 -4.22
C ILE A 98 -12.60 -2.57 -5.44
N PRO A 99 -12.22 -3.44 -6.40
CA PRO A 99 -11.70 -2.97 -7.68
C PRO A 99 -12.76 -2.17 -8.46
N PRO A 100 -12.39 -1.16 -9.27
CA PRO A 100 -13.34 -0.29 -9.96
C PRO A 100 -14.29 -0.99 -10.93
N TRP A 101 -13.93 -2.17 -11.44
CA TRP A 101 -14.75 -2.99 -12.35
C TRP A 101 -15.77 -3.88 -11.64
N VAL A 102 -15.78 -3.89 -10.31
CA VAL A 102 -16.76 -4.62 -9.51
C VAL A 102 -17.90 -3.66 -9.14
N GLU A 103 -19.13 -4.09 -9.40
CA GLU A 103 -20.30 -3.30 -9.04
C GLU A 103 -20.41 -3.15 -7.52
N LYS A 104 -20.63 -1.91 -7.04
CA LYS A 104 -20.75 -1.61 -5.60
C LYS A 104 -22.00 -2.19 -4.93
N LYS A 105 -22.99 -2.61 -5.71
CA LYS A 105 -24.27 -3.10 -5.19
C LYS A 105 -24.06 -4.31 -4.26
N GLY A 106 -24.51 -4.19 -3.02
CA GLY A 106 -24.36 -5.22 -1.99
C GLY A 106 -23.15 -5.05 -1.05
N TYR A 107 -22.24 -4.12 -1.37
CA TYR A 107 -21.10 -3.81 -0.52
C TYR A 107 -21.34 -2.49 0.24
N GLY A 108 -21.86 -2.44 1.39
CA GLY A 108 -22.12 -1.23 2.19
C GLY A 108 -21.08 -0.09 2.04
N LYS A 109 -20.39 0.32 3.11
CA LYS A 109 -19.28 1.28 3.00
C LYS A 109 -18.13 0.67 2.21
N SER A 110 -17.75 1.29 1.10
CA SER A 110 -16.72 0.71 0.22
C SER A 110 -15.77 1.77 -0.36
N ILE A 111 -14.53 1.36 -0.54
CA ILE A 111 -13.47 2.11 -1.20
C ILE A 111 -13.14 1.42 -2.51
N LEU A 112 -13.16 2.16 -3.62
CA LEU A 112 -12.67 1.69 -4.90
C LEU A 112 -11.17 1.90 -4.97
N ILE A 113 -10.40 0.84 -5.13
CA ILE A 113 -8.96 0.90 -5.37
C ILE A 113 -8.66 0.19 -6.68
N GLU A 114 -8.08 0.91 -7.62
CA GLU A 114 -7.51 0.29 -8.81
C GLU A 114 -6.20 -0.39 -8.44
N PRO A 115 -6.09 -1.70 -8.61
CA PRO A 115 -4.82 -2.40 -8.40
C PRO A 115 -3.75 -1.89 -9.36
N GLY A 116 -2.59 -1.59 -8.83
CA GLY A 116 -1.45 -1.06 -9.57
C GLY A 116 -0.16 -1.31 -8.82
N MET A 117 0.92 -0.68 -9.25
CA MET A 117 2.25 -0.80 -8.62
C MET A 117 2.36 -0.06 -7.27
N ALA A 118 1.45 0.87 -6.99
CA ALA A 118 1.48 1.60 -5.73
C ALA A 118 1.09 0.70 -4.56
N PHE A 119 1.82 0.82 -3.44
CA PHE A 119 1.49 0.15 -2.18
C PHE A 119 0.10 0.59 -1.67
N GLY A 120 -0.56 -0.26 -0.89
CA GLY A 120 -1.83 0.11 -0.24
C GLY A 120 -3.09 -0.38 -0.97
N THR A 121 -3.05 -1.54 -1.62
CA THR A 121 -4.25 -2.17 -2.21
C THR A 121 -5.24 -2.71 -1.16
N GLY A 122 -4.93 -2.59 0.13
CA GLY A 122 -5.72 -3.12 1.25
C GLY A 122 -5.39 -4.56 1.62
N ARG A 123 -4.59 -5.28 0.83
CA ARG A 123 -4.27 -6.70 1.09
C ARG A 123 -3.24 -6.86 2.19
N HIS A 124 -2.26 -5.97 2.27
CA HIS A 124 -1.18 -6.03 3.26
C HIS A 124 -1.71 -5.81 4.69
N GLU A 125 -1.14 -6.52 5.66
CA GLU A 125 -1.55 -6.48 7.07
C GLU A 125 -1.45 -5.07 7.66
N THR A 126 -0.43 -4.30 7.31
CA THR A 126 -0.25 -2.94 7.81
C THR A 126 -1.37 -2.01 7.36
N THR A 127 -1.85 -2.13 6.12
CA THR A 127 -3.00 -1.37 5.62
C THR A 127 -4.29 -1.74 6.38
N LYS A 128 -4.49 -3.04 6.63
CA LYS A 128 -5.63 -3.52 7.44
C LYS A 128 -5.54 -2.98 8.88
N ILE A 129 -4.36 -3.03 9.50
CA ILE A 129 -4.10 -2.47 10.83
C ILE A 129 -4.46 -0.99 10.86
N MET A 130 -3.97 -0.19 9.90
CA MET A 130 -4.25 1.24 9.81
C MET A 130 -5.76 1.50 9.73
N ILE A 131 -6.48 0.84 8.84
CA ILE A 131 -7.93 0.99 8.69
C ILE A 131 -8.67 0.65 10.00
N LEU A 132 -8.24 -0.41 10.69
CA LEU A 132 -8.84 -0.80 11.97
C LEU A 132 -8.54 0.19 13.10
N LEU A 133 -7.33 0.79 13.14
CA LEU A 133 -6.97 1.82 14.12
C LEU A 133 -7.67 3.14 13.83
N MET A 134 -7.79 3.54 12.56
CA MET A 134 -8.51 4.75 12.16
C MET A 134 -9.96 4.74 12.64
N LYS A 135 -10.61 3.58 12.71
CA LYS A 135 -11.97 3.45 13.25
C LYS A 135 -12.07 3.82 14.74
N GLU A 136 -10.99 3.69 15.48
CA GLU A 136 -10.94 4.00 16.94
C GLU A 136 -10.72 5.49 17.23
N VAL A 137 -10.57 6.31 16.15
CA VAL A 137 -10.29 7.76 16.23
C VAL A 137 -11.41 8.57 15.57
N GLU A 138 -11.77 9.71 16.17
CA GLU A 138 -12.75 10.63 15.61
C GLU A 138 -12.14 11.47 14.49
N PHE A 139 -12.62 11.28 13.25
CA PHE A 139 -12.18 11.99 12.05
C PHE A 139 -13.10 13.14 11.64
N LYS A 140 -14.34 13.15 12.14
CA LYS A 140 -15.33 14.15 11.70
C LYS A 140 -14.84 15.58 11.98
N GLY A 141 -14.78 16.37 10.92
CA GLY A 141 -14.37 17.77 11.01
C GLY A 141 -12.86 17.98 11.18
N LYS A 142 -12.03 16.95 11.15
CA LYS A 142 -10.57 17.00 11.35
C LYS A 142 -9.80 17.28 10.07
N GLU A 143 -8.66 17.92 10.22
CA GLU A 143 -7.64 18.09 9.18
C GLU A 143 -6.60 16.97 9.31
N VAL A 144 -6.39 16.23 8.22
CA VAL A 144 -5.63 14.98 8.20
C VAL A 144 -4.47 15.09 7.23
N LEU A 145 -3.30 14.62 7.64
CA LEU A 145 -2.17 14.34 6.76
C LEU A 145 -2.05 12.82 6.57
N ASP A 146 -1.89 12.37 5.32
CA ASP A 146 -1.52 11.00 4.97
C ASP A 146 -0.12 11.03 4.34
N ALA A 147 0.88 10.66 5.13
CA ALA A 147 2.29 10.71 4.78
C ALA A 147 2.74 9.38 4.16
N GLY A 148 3.17 9.41 2.89
CA GLY A 148 3.42 8.20 2.09
C GLY A 148 2.10 7.53 1.73
N CYS A 149 1.22 8.24 1.03
CA CYS A 149 -0.17 7.82 0.81
C CYS A 149 -0.33 6.60 -0.11
N GLY A 150 0.69 6.25 -0.90
CA GLY A 150 0.65 5.12 -1.82
C GLY A 150 -0.56 5.16 -2.76
N SER A 151 -1.44 4.21 -2.66
CA SER A 151 -2.70 4.15 -3.43
C SER A 151 -3.74 5.20 -3.03
N GLY A 152 -3.55 5.92 -1.92
CA GLY A 152 -4.50 6.86 -1.33
C GLY A 152 -5.62 6.19 -0.51
N ILE A 153 -5.54 4.90 -0.23
CA ILE A 153 -6.61 4.16 0.47
C ILE A 153 -6.93 4.74 1.85
N LEU A 154 -5.91 5.15 2.63
CA LEU A 154 -6.10 5.72 3.96
C LEU A 154 -6.71 7.12 3.87
N SER A 155 -6.28 7.92 2.91
CA SER A 155 -6.85 9.24 2.61
C SER A 155 -8.33 9.15 2.26
N ILE A 156 -8.71 8.19 1.40
CA ILE A 156 -10.11 7.95 1.02
C ILE A 156 -10.91 7.45 2.22
N TYR A 157 -10.30 6.62 3.07
CA TYR A 157 -10.98 6.17 4.29
C TYR A 157 -11.18 7.31 5.29
N ALA A 158 -10.21 8.23 5.44
CA ALA A 158 -10.36 9.44 6.24
C ALA A 158 -11.55 10.31 5.76
N TYR A 159 -11.71 10.45 4.42
CA TYR A 159 -12.89 11.09 3.83
C TYR A 159 -14.20 10.39 4.23
N ILE A 160 -14.27 9.06 4.15
CA ILE A 160 -15.46 8.28 4.55
C ILE A 160 -15.78 8.44 6.04
N LEU A 161 -14.76 8.62 6.88
CA LEU A 161 -14.88 8.88 8.32
C LEU A 161 -15.26 10.34 8.63
N GLY A 162 -15.41 11.21 7.61
CA GLY A 162 -15.88 12.58 7.76
C GLY A 162 -14.81 13.63 8.01
N ALA A 163 -13.56 13.37 7.62
CA ALA A 163 -12.50 14.37 7.65
C ALA A 163 -12.91 15.63 6.88
N LYS A 164 -12.60 16.83 7.43
CA LYS A 164 -12.85 18.12 6.81
C LYS A 164 -11.93 18.35 5.61
N LYS A 165 -10.66 18.00 5.78
CA LYS A 165 -9.61 18.15 4.77
C LYS A 165 -8.59 17.03 4.95
N VAL A 166 -8.11 16.46 3.86
CA VAL A 166 -7.04 15.47 3.85
C VAL A 166 -5.97 15.94 2.88
N LEU A 167 -4.75 16.10 3.34
CA LEU A 167 -3.58 16.23 2.49
C LEU A 167 -2.90 14.87 2.39
N ALA A 168 -2.87 14.30 1.18
CA ALA A 168 -2.19 13.06 0.87
C ALA A 168 -0.89 13.36 0.12
N ILE A 169 0.24 12.90 0.63
CA ILE A 169 1.53 13.13 -0.01
C ILE A 169 2.26 11.82 -0.28
N ASP A 170 2.98 11.80 -1.38
CA ASP A 170 3.95 10.77 -1.71
C ASP A 170 5.06 11.40 -2.56
N ASN A 171 6.30 10.92 -2.42
CA ASN A 171 7.42 11.42 -3.23
C ASN A 171 7.58 10.63 -4.54
N GLU A 172 6.98 9.44 -4.63
CA GLU A 172 6.99 8.62 -5.83
C GLU A 172 5.91 9.03 -6.83
N GLU A 173 6.29 9.20 -8.10
CA GLU A 173 5.36 9.57 -9.19
C GLU A 173 4.24 8.54 -9.35
N SER A 174 4.58 7.25 -9.31
CA SER A 174 3.63 6.15 -9.46
C SER A 174 2.56 6.14 -8.36
N ALA A 175 2.96 6.39 -7.11
CA ALA A 175 2.09 6.50 -5.96
C ALA A 175 1.18 7.73 -6.06
N TYR A 176 1.77 8.90 -6.38
CA TYR A 176 1.01 10.13 -6.61
C TYR A 176 -0.09 9.96 -7.67
N LEU A 177 0.25 9.39 -8.83
CA LEU A 177 -0.71 9.18 -9.92
C LEU A 177 -1.80 8.16 -9.54
N SER A 178 -1.43 7.09 -8.84
CA SER A 178 -2.36 6.09 -8.32
C SER A 178 -3.33 6.70 -7.31
N ALA A 179 -2.82 7.42 -6.29
CA ALA A 179 -3.65 8.09 -5.30
C ALA A 179 -4.62 9.08 -5.95
N LYS A 180 -4.14 9.91 -6.86
CA LYS A 180 -4.96 10.90 -7.58
C LYS A 180 -6.10 10.23 -8.34
N LYS A 181 -5.83 9.12 -9.03
CA LYS A 181 -6.83 8.34 -9.75
C LYS A 181 -7.85 7.73 -8.78
N ASN A 182 -7.39 7.10 -7.71
CA ASN A 182 -8.25 6.46 -6.71
C ASN A 182 -9.12 7.48 -5.96
N VAL A 183 -8.58 8.64 -5.61
CA VAL A 183 -9.34 9.75 -5.01
C VAL A 183 -10.46 10.20 -5.94
N ALA A 184 -10.16 10.37 -7.24
CA ALA A 184 -11.16 10.79 -8.24
C ALA A 184 -12.30 9.77 -8.40
N ILE A 185 -12.00 8.47 -8.54
CA ILE A 185 -13.05 7.44 -8.71
C ILE A 185 -13.92 7.25 -7.46
N ASN A 186 -13.39 7.58 -6.27
CA ASN A 186 -14.16 7.57 -5.02
C ASN A 186 -14.90 8.89 -4.75
N ARG A 187 -14.70 9.92 -5.58
CA ARG A 187 -15.26 11.26 -5.40
C ARG A 187 -14.94 11.85 -4.02
N ALA A 188 -13.73 11.58 -3.51
CA ALA A 188 -13.29 12.02 -2.20
C ALA A 188 -12.87 13.50 -2.24
N SER A 189 -13.85 14.40 -2.27
CA SER A 189 -13.71 15.82 -2.61
C SER A 189 -12.87 16.64 -1.62
N CYS A 190 -12.70 16.17 -0.37
CA CYS A 190 -11.85 16.84 0.62
C CYS A 190 -10.40 16.36 0.60
N VAL A 191 -10.03 15.42 -0.30
CA VAL A 191 -8.68 14.87 -0.40
C VAL A 191 -7.89 15.60 -1.47
N GLU A 192 -6.83 16.26 -1.09
CA GLU A 192 -5.84 16.87 -1.98
C GLU A 192 -4.61 15.95 -2.03
N VAL A 193 -4.23 15.51 -3.24
CA VAL A 193 -3.04 14.66 -3.44
C VAL A 193 -1.91 15.50 -4.01
N LYS A 194 -0.72 15.43 -3.39
CA LYS A 194 0.48 16.14 -3.85
C LYS A 194 1.66 15.19 -3.97
N LYS A 195 2.45 15.34 -5.02
CA LYS A 195 3.79 14.78 -5.08
C LYS A 195 4.71 15.66 -4.27
N LYS A 196 5.10 15.21 -3.08
CA LYS A 196 5.90 16.00 -2.15
C LYS A 196 6.64 15.10 -1.19
N ASP A 197 7.86 15.50 -0.84
CA ASP A 197 8.62 14.86 0.22
C ASP A 197 8.12 15.32 1.60
N LEU A 198 8.10 14.40 2.57
CA LEU A 198 7.68 14.70 3.93
C LEU A 198 8.53 15.81 4.58
N ARG A 199 9.81 15.90 4.22
CA ARG A 199 10.75 16.92 4.71
C ARG A 199 10.38 18.35 4.31
N GLU A 200 9.63 18.51 3.24
CA GLU A 200 9.21 19.80 2.70
C GLU A 200 7.87 20.29 3.28
N LEU A 201 7.27 19.48 4.16
CA LEU A 201 5.98 19.83 4.74
C LEU A 201 6.12 20.76 5.93
N GLU A 202 5.24 21.75 5.92
CA GLU A 202 4.96 22.65 7.02
C GLU A 202 3.49 22.60 7.39
N GLY A 203 3.16 23.09 8.57
CA GLY A 203 1.80 23.13 9.09
C GLY A 203 1.56 22.08 10.17
N GLU A 204 0.33 22.05 10.67
CA GLU A 204 -0.08 21.16 11.75
C GLU A 204 -1.44 20.54 11.43
N TYR A 205 -1.59 19.25 11.77
CA TYR A 205 -2.78 18.44 11.48
C TYR A 205 -3.37 17.86 12.75
N ASP A 206 -4.69 17.73 12.80
CA ASP A 206 -5.37 17.05 13.92
C ASP A 206 -5.01 15.56 13.96
N ILE A 207 -4.80 14.95 12.79
CA ILE A 207 -4.42 13.55 12.66
C ILE A 207 -3.34 13.41 11.58
N VAL A 208 -2.27 12.66 11.91
CA VAL A 208 -1.24 12.26 10.95
C VAL A 208 -1.29 10.75 10.78
N LEU A 209 -1.44 10.31 9.54
CA LEU A 209 -1.38 8.89 9.15
C LEU A 209 0.00 8.62 8.54
N ALA A 210 0.66 7.53 8.95
CA ALA A 210 1.95 7.12 8.44
C ALA A 210 2.05 5.58 8.39
N ASN A 211 1.83 4.99 7.22
CA ASN A 211 2.07 3.56 6.99
C ASN A 211 3.40 3.38 6.28
N LEU A 212 4.49 3.53 7.03
CA LEU A 212 5.85 3.64 6.53
C LEU A 212 6.75 2.60 7.19
N ASP A 213 7.77 2.12 6.49
CA ASP A 213 8.74 1.19 7.07
C ASP A 213 9.60 1.83 8.17
N MET A 214 10.26 0.98 8.96
CA MET A 214 11.06 1.42 10.11
C MET A 214 12.20 2.36 9.72
N ASN A 215 12.81 2.21 8.53
CA ASN A 215 13.92 3.06 8.10
C ASN A 215 13.43 4.48 7.82
N ILE A 216 12.28 4.61 7.15
CA ILE A 216 11.64 5.91 6.90
C ILE A 216 11.20 6.54 8.24
N LEU A 217 10.54 5.78 9.12
CA LEU A 217 10.09 6.27 10.42
C LEU A 217 11.26 6.74 11.28
N ARG A 218 12.38 6.01 11.31
CA ARG A 218 13.59 6.40 12.03
C ARG A 218 14.10 7.79 11.62
N ASN A 219 14.09 8.06 10.32
CA ASN A 219 14.60 9.30 9.76
C ASN A 219 13.63 10.49 9.85
N HIS A 220 12.31 10.20 9.90
CA HIS A 220 11.28 11.23 9.79
C HIS A 220 10.34 11.33 10.99
N MET A 221 10.52 10.53 12.05
CA MET A 221 9.58 10.51 13.17
C MET A 221 9.46 11.88 13.85
N SER A 222 10.58 12.61 14.01
CA SER A 222 10.57 13.96 14.55
C SER A 222 9.70 14.91 13.70
N GLN A 223 9.80 14.84 12.38
CA GLN A 223 8.99 15.63 11.46
C GLN A 223 7.50 15.24 11.57
N ILE A 224 7.20 13.94 11.60
CA ILE A 224 5.83 13.44 11.77
C ILE A 224 5.20 13.97 13.07
N VAL A 225 5.97 13.96 14.17
CA VAL A 225 5.52 14.50 15.45
C VAL A 225 5.28 16.01 15.38
N ASN A 226 6.15 16.75 14.71
CA ASN A 226 5.99 18.20 14.55
C ASN A 226 4.75 18.57 13.74
N LEU A 227 4.40 17.75 12.75
CA LEU A 227 3.20 17.94 11.91
C LEU A 227 1.89 17.60 12.63
N ALA A 228 1.92 16.99 13.80
CA ALA A 228 0.73 16.82 14.62
C ALA A 228 0.52 18.04 15.53
N LYS A 229 -0.71 18.56 15.60
CA LYS A 229 -1.12 19.60 16.56
C LYS A 229 -0.89 19.15 18.00
N PRO A 230 -0.77 20.07 18.96
CA PRO A 230 -0.95 19.73 20.37
C PRO A 230 -2.27 18.95 20.56
N ASP A 231 -2.27 17.90 21.36
CA ASP A 231 -3.38 16.93 21.49
C ASP A 231 -3.76 16.18 20.21
N GLY A 232 -3.06 16.40 19.11
CA GLY A 232 -3.26 15.69 17.84
C GLY A 232 -2.87 14.21 17.93
N LYS A 233 -3.40 13.42 17.02
CA LYS A 233 -3.14 11.98 16.95
C LYS A 233 -2.26 11.60 15.78
N ILE A 234 -1.38 10.63 16.03
CA ILE A 234 -0.57 10.01 14.99
C ILE A 234 -0.95 8.52 14.95
N ILE A 235 -1.38 8.05 13.79
CA ILE A 235 -1.68 6.63 13.56
C ILE A 235 -0.61 6.10 12.63
N LEU A 236 0.15 5.11 13.08
CA LEU A 236 1.25 4.56 12.31
C LEU A 236 1.26 3.04 12.27
N SER A 237 1.79 2.51 11.20
CA SER A 237 2.10 1.10 10.99
C SER A 237 3.24 0.98 9.95
N GLY A 238 3.46 -0.20 9.37
CA GLY A 238 4.57 -0.46 8.44
C GLY A 238 5.81 -0.99 9.14
N ILE A 239 5.68 -1.39 10.42
CA ILE A 239 6.77 -1.93 11.23
C ILE A 239 6.44 -3.33 11.72
N LEU A 240 7.47 -4.16 11.84
CA LEU A 240 7.35 -5.47 12.47
C LEU A 240 7.15 -5.35 13.99
N SER A 241 6.48 -6.33 14.59
CA SER A 241 6.29 -6.39 16.04
C SER A 241 7.61 -6.43 16.80
N SER A 242 8.67 -6.98 16.21
CA SER A 242 10.04 -6.99 16.74
C SER A 242 10.68 -5.61 16.78
N GLU A 243 10.33 -4.73 15.81
CA GLU A 243 10.87 -3.37 15.68
C GLU A 243 10.18 -2.36 16.60
N LYS A 244 9.06 -2.75 17.24
CA LYS A 244 8.31 -1.85 18.12
C LYS A 244 9.20 -1.22 19.21
N ARG A 245 10.12 -1.98 19.81
CA ARG A 245 11.02 -1.47 20.86
C ARG A 245 11.96 -0.39 20.31
N GLU A 246 12.37 -0.53 19.07
CA GLU A 246 13.19 0.47 18.38
C GLU A 246 12.38 1.74 18.14
N LEU A 247 11.18 1.62 17.56
CA LEU A 247 10.29 2.78 17.33
C LEU A 247 10.06 3.59 18.60
N LEU A 248 9.87 2.93 19.76
CA LEU A 248 9.65 3.61 21.04
C LEU A 248 10.77 4.58 21.43
N LYS A 249 11.98 4.44 20.88
CA LYS A 249 13.09 5.40 21.10
C LYS A 249 12.88 6.72 20.37
N TYR A 250 12.05 6.73 19.31
CA TYR A 250 11.83 7.90 18.46
C TYR A 250 10.50 8.62 18.73
N ILE A 251 9.59 8.02 19.50
CA ILE A 251 8.29 8.65 19.80
C ILE A 251 8.35 9.66 20.96
N GLY A 252 9.46 9.71 21.71
CA GLY A 252 9.63 10.67 22.80
C GLY A 252 8.51 10.59 23.85
N ASN A 253 7.90 11.74 24.15
CA ASN A 253 6.83 11.86 25.15
C ASN A 253 5.42 11.57 24.62
N LEU A 254 5.29 11.02 23.41
CA LEU A 254 3.97 10.67 22.87
C LEU A 254 3.30 9.59 23.71
N ARG A 255 2.02 9.78 24.01
CA ARG A 255 1.22 8.80 24.74
C ARG A 255 0.68 7.74 23.76
N ILE A 256 0.90 6.46 24.03
CA ILE A 256 0.29 5.35 23.28
C ILE A 256 -1.15 5.19 23.76
N GLU A 257 -2.12 5.37 22.86
CA GLU A 257 -3.56 5.22 23.15
C GLU A 257 -4.15 3.93 22.54
N GLY A 258 -3.50 3.37 21.53
CA GLY A 258 -3.97 2.14 20.89
C GLY A 258 -2.82 1.32 20.29
N VAL A 259 -2.98 0.01 20.28
CA VAL A 259 -2.04 -0.94 19.66
C VAL A 259 -2.81 -2.04 18.98
N LYS A 260 -2.48 -2.32 17.72
CA LYS A 260 -3.03 -3.45 16.98
C LYS A 260 -1.93 -4.27 16.34
N ARG A 261 -2.11 -5.59 16.26
CA ARG A 261 -1.14 -6.51 15.65
C ARG A 261 -1.85 -7.43 14.67
N MET A 262 -1.18 -7.77 13.58
CA MET A 262 -1.67 -8.72 12.59
C MET A 262 -0.48 -9.26 11.78
N GLY A 263 -0.36 -10.58 11.59
CA GLY A 263 0.63 -11.19 10.71
C GLY A 263 2.09 -10.78 10.99
N GLY A 264 2.48 -10.63 12.27
CA GLY A 264 3.84 -10.16 12.62
C GLY A 264 4.03 -8.64 12.61
N TRP A 265 3.09 -7.87 12.08
CA TRP A 265 3.10 -6.42 12.01
C TRP A 265 2.39 -5.77 13.21
N VAL A 266 2.75 -4.51 13.46
CA VAL A 266 2.14 -3.71 14.53
C VAL A 266 1.79 -2.30 14.04
N GLY A 267 0.69 -1.77 14.56
CA GLY A 267 0.34 -0.37 14.42
C GLY A 267 -0.03 0.25 15.76
N LEU A 268 0.12 1.55 15.84
CA LEU A 268 -0.05 2.35 17.06
C LEU A 268 -0.94 3.56 16.80
N ILE A 269 -1.73 3.93 17.81
CA ILE A 269 -2.30 5.27 17.95
C ILE A 269 -1.47 5.98 19.01
N LEU A 270 -0.89 7.11 18.63
CA LEU A 270 -0.09 7.97 19.50
C LEU A 270 -0.80 9.31 19.64
N ARG A 271 -0.73 9.92 20.83
CA ARG A 271 -1.21 11.29 21.09
C ARG A 271 -0.03 12.19 21.44
N LYS A 272 0.03 13.35 20.81
CA LYS A 272 0.96 14.41 21.17
C LYS A 272 0.43 15.13 22.42
N THR A 273 1.22 15.13 23.48
CA THR A 273 0.90 15.81 24.76
C THR A 273 1.53 17.18 24.81
#